data_9570baad7b0999f4e49750a16209c7c1
#
_entry.id   9570baad7b0999f4e49750a16209c7c1
#
_cell.length_a   1.000
_cell.length_b   1.000
_cell.length_c   1.000
_cell.angle_alpha   90.00
_cell.angle_beta   90.00
_cell.angle_gamma   90.00
#
_symmetry.space_group_name_H-M   'P 1'
#
loop_
_entity.id
_entity.type
_entity.pdbx_description
1 polymer ?
#
loop_
_entity_poly.entity_id
_entity_poly.type
_entity_poly.pdbx_seq_one_letter_code
_entity_poly.pdbx_strand_id
1 'polypeptide(L)'
;GKPWIADEAKMYLNECVDACEKIIKSGVYTLTDNPAARATQYRDMFTNSKASEIYTNEFIWARTYNAELSVTHIFNSYMVNVQYGNYSFNRDFVNTYLMSDGTPFTTKFANYNSVDFKTECTGRDLRLTQTIRHPGFTRNKNGAKVAFAPDLGFAKTGYHPIKWLSDDATMDTNTSP
;
A
#
# COMPACT_ATOMS: atom_id res chain seq x y z
N GLY A 1 31.84 1.60 13.06
CA GLY A 1 31.28 0.78 12.00
C GLY A 1 32.36 0.37 11.01
N LYS A 2 32.21 -0.77 10.34
CA LYS A 2 33.13 -1.15 9.25
C LYS A 2 33.08 -0.10 8.15
N PRO A 3 34.21 0.27 7.54
CA PRO A 3 34.20 1.17 6.39
C PRO A 3 33.39 0.53 5.25
N TRP A 4 32.67 1.37 4.52
CA TRP A 4 31.96 0.96 3.33
C TRP A 4 32.96 0.44 2.27
N ILE A 5 32.77 -0.79 1.81
CA ILE A 5 33.59 -1.40 0.76
C ILE A 5 32.75 -1.41 -0.52
N ALA A 6 33.03 -0.51 -1.44
CA ALA A 6 32.26 -0.32 -2.67
C ALA A 6 32.23 -1.58 -3.55
N ASP A 7 33.30 -2.32 -3.64
CA ASP A 7 33.39 -3.54 -4.43
C ASP A 7 32.52 -4.67 -3.86
N GLU A 8 32.49 -4.82 -2.53
CA GLU A 8 31.62 -5.80 -1.84
C GLU A 8 30.15 -5.46 -2.05
N ALA A 9 29.79 -4.18 -1.94
CA ALA A 9 28.44 -3.72 -2.18
C ALA A 9 28.00 -3.98 -3.65
N LYS A 10 28.88 -3.72 -4.62
CA LYS A 10 28.63 -3.99 -6.02
C LYS A 10 28.45 -5.48 -6.29
N MET A 11 29.23 -6.33 -5.65
CA MET A 11 29.07 -7.78 -5.73
C MET A 11 27.69 -8.22 -5.28
N TYR A 12 27.24 -7.81 -4.09
CA TYR A 12 25.89 -8.17 -3.59
C TYR A 12 24.77 -7.59 -4.43
N LEU A 13 24.93 -6.38 -4.99
CA LEU A 13 23.94 -5.80 -5.88
C LEU A 13 23.83 -6.62 -7.19
N ASN A 14 24.94 -7.06 -7.76
CA ASN A 14 24.94 -7.92 -8.94
C ASN A 14 24.27 -9.28 -8.65
N GLU A 15 24.59 -9.91 -7.51
CA GLU A 15 23.93 -11.17 -7.10
C GLU A 15 22.41 -10.98 -6.93
N CYS A 16 21.98 -9.84 -6.39
CA CYS A 16 20.57 -9.48 -6.28
C CYS A 16 19.91 -9.36 -7.66
N VAL A 17 20.55 -8.65 -8.59
CA VAL A 17 20.05 -8.52 -9.98
C VAL A 17 19.93 -9.89 -10.65
N ASP A 18 20.97 -10.73 -10.55
CA ASP A 18 20.97 -12.07 -11.13
C ASP A 18 19.86 -12.95 -10.54
N ALA A 19 19.60 -12.87 -9.24
CA ALA A 19 18.52 -13.59 -8.59
C ALA A 19 17.14 -13.10 -9.06
N CYS A 20 16.94 -11.79 -9.14
CA CYS A 20 15.70 -11.20 -9.66
C CYS A 20 15.45 -11.61 -11.12
N GLU A 21 16.49 -11.56 -11.96
CA GLU A 21 16.37 -11.99 -13.37
C GLU A 21 16.00 -13.47 -13.50
N LYS A 22 16.56 -14.35 -12.65
CA LYS A 22 16.19 -15.76 -12.63
C LYS A 22 14.72 -15.95 -12.30
N ILE A 23 14.18 -15.19 -11.32
CA ILE A 23 12.75 -15.24 -10.97
C ILE A 23 11.90 -14.79 -12.15
N ILE A 24 12.22 -13.64 -12.76
CA ILE A 24 11.49 -13.09 -13.91
C ILE A 24 11.51 -14.06 -15.10
N LYS A 25 12.69 -14.60 -15.42
CA LYS A 25 12.88 -15.52 -16.55
C LYS A 25 12.28 -16.92 -16.33
N SER A 26 11.99 -17.29 -15.08
CA SER A 26 11.40 -18.61 -14.77
C SER A 26 9.98 -18.77 -15.33
N GLY A 27 9.25 -17.67 -15.55
CA GLY A 27 7.86 -17.70 -15.98
C GLY A 27 6.87 -18.26 -14.94
N VAL A 28 7.36 -18.58 -13.73
CA VAL A 28 6.53 -19.09 -12.63
C VAL A 28 5.70 -17.98 -12.01
N TYR A 29 6.27 -16.78 -11.94
CA TYR A 29 5.64 -15.62 -11.34
C TYR A 29 5.24 -14.60 -12.39
N THR A 30 4.09 -13.97 -12.20
CA THR A 30 3.56 -12.92 -13.07
C THR A 30 2.95 -11.81 -12.24
N LEU A 31 3.08 -10.57 -12.70
CA LEU A 31 2.40 -9.45 -12.05
C LEU A 31 0.89 -9.58 -12.21
N THR A 32 0.16 -9.26 -11.16
CA THR A 32 -1.30 -9.19 -11.21
C THR A 32 -1.71 -7.99 -12.06
N ASP A 33 -2.36 -8.24 -13.18
CA ASP A 33 -2.95 -7.18 -14.02
C ASP A 33 -4.38 -7.57 -14.40
N ASN A 34 -5.34 -6.93 -13.75
CA ASN A 34 -6.75 -7.00 -14.11
C ASN A 34 -7.21 -5.63 -14.62
N PRO A 35 -7.29 -5.42 -15.95
CA PRO A 35 -7.66 -4.13 -16.52
C PRO A 35 -9.01 -3.60 -16.01
N ALA A 36 -9.96 -4.47 -15.68
CA ALA A 36 -11.28 -4.10 -15.17
C ALA A 36 -11.24 -3.63 -13.70
N ALA A 37 -10.21 -3.99 -12.97
CA ALA A 37 -10.06 -3.70 -11.53
C ALA A 37 -8.81 -2.87 -11.18
N ARG A 38 -8.15 -2.25 -12.14
CA ARG A 38 -6.89 -1.48 -11.90
C ARG A 38 -7.00 -0.43 -10.81
N ALA A 39 -8.19 0.14 -10.60
CA ALA A 39 -8.41 1.14 -9.57
C ALA A 39 -8.37 0.59 -8.14
N THR A 40 -8.50 -0.73 -7.96
CA THR A 40 -8.58 -1.37 -6.64
C THR A 40 -7.64 -2.57 -6.48
N GLN A 41 -7.26 -3.25 -7.56
CA GLN A 41 -6.57 -4.55 -7.52
C GLN A 41 -5.31 -4.56 -6.65
N TYR A 42 -4.53 -3.48 -6.66
CA TYR A 42 -3.31 -3.40 -5.85
C TYR A 42 -3.62 -3.42 -4.35
N ARG A 43 -4.66 -2.69 -3.94
CA ARG A 43 -5.12 -2.70 -2.55
C ARG A 43 -5.79 -4.02 -2.18
N ASP A 44 -6.59 -4.58 -3.09
CA ASP A 44 -7.32 -5.83 -2.87
C ASP A 44 -6.38 -6.99 -2.52
N MET A 45 -5.17 -7.00 -3.07
CA MET A 45 -4.11 -7.97 -2.73
C MET A 45 -3.71 -7.94 -1.24
N PHE A 46 -3.95 -6.84 -0.53
CA PHE A 46 -3.55 -6.65 0.87
C PHE A 46 -4.73 -6.54 1.84
N THR A 47 -5.96 -6.50 1.34
CA THR A 47 -7.16 -6.29 2.16
C THR A 47 -8.18 -7.42 2.04
N ASN A 48 -7.99 -8.36 1.12
CA ASN A 48 -8.88 -9.49 0.97
C ASN A 48 -8.66 -10.49 2.12
N SER A 49 -9.74 -10.89 2.78
CA SER A 49 -9.72 -11.82 3.90
C SER A 49 -9.72 -13.30 3.46
N LYS A 50 -9.92 -13.58 2.17
CA LYS A 50 -9.99 -14.94 1.66
C LYS A 50 -8.67 -15.34 1.01
N ALA A 51 -7.92 -16.22 1.65
CA ALA A 51 -6.63 -16.71 1.16
C ALA A 51 -6.70 -17.24 -0.27
N SER A 52 -7.76 -17.95 -0.64
CA SER A 52 -7.95 -18.49 -2.00
C SER A 52 -8.11 -17.44 -3.10
N GLU A 53 -8.51 -16.22 -2.73
CA GLU A 53 -8.68 -15.10 -3.66
C GLU A 53 -7.42 -14.22 -3.75
N ILE A 54 -6.50 -14.36 -2.77
CA ILE A 54 -5.28 -13.56 -2.66
C ILE A 54 -4.11 -14.21 -3.39
N TYR A 55 -4.04 -15.54 -3.41
CA TYR A 55 -2.92 -16.25 -4.04
C TYR A 55 -2.94 -16.10 -5.55
N THR A 56 -2.34 -15.02 -6.00
CA THR A 56 -1.99 -14.82 -7.41
C THR A 56 -0.58 -15.34 -7.66
N ASN A 57 -0.22 -15.50 -8.93
CA ASN A 57 1.15 -15.88 -9.31
C ASN A 57 2.21 -14.80 -8.97
N GLU A 58 1.82 -13.70 -8.35
CA GLU A 58 2.72 -12.65 -7.91
C GLU A 58 3.34 -12.95 -6.54
N PHE A 59 2.69 -13.79 -5.71
CA PHE A 59 3.20 -14.11 -4.37
C PHE A 59 4.26 -15.19 -4.42
N ILE A 60 5.48 -14.86 -4.01
CA ILE A 60 6.60 -15.81 -3.88
C ILE A 60 6.50 -16.57 -2.56
N TRP A 61 6.13 -15.86 -1.48
CA TRP A 61 5.98 -16.44 -0.15
C TRP A 61 4.94 -15.66 0.64
N ALA A 62 4.01 -16.36 1.27
CA ALA A 62 2.97 -15.78 2.11
C ALA A 62 2.76 -16.59 3.38
N ARG A 63 2.40 -15.89 4.46
CA ARG A 63 1.89 -16.50 5.69
C ARG A 63 0.39 -16.32 5.73
N THR A 64 -0.33 -17.43 5.79
CA THR A 64 -1.79 -17.42 5.93
C THR A 64 -2.19 -17.19 7.38
N TYR A 65 -3.15 -16.31 7.58
CA TYR A 65 -3.88 -16.15 8.83
C TYR A 65 -5.25 -16.82 8.69
N ASN A 66 -5.75 -17.43 9.75
CA ASN A 66 -7.03 -18.13 9.75
C ASN A 66 -7.70 -17.99 11.12
N ALA A 67 -8.85 -17.34 11.16
CA ALA A 67 -9.59 -17.09 12.39
C ALA A 67 -10.10 -18.38 13.06
N GLU A 68 -10.48 -19.40 12.27
CA GLU A 68 -10.96 -20.68 12.79
C GLU A 68 -9.85 -21.44 13.56
N LEU A 69 -8.59 -21.21 13.16
CA LEU A 69 -7.41 -21.74 13.84
C LEU A 69 -6.87 -20.81 14.92
N SER A 70 -7.57 -19.72 15.23
CA SER A 70 -7.11 -18.66 16.15
C SER A 70 -5.76 -18.03 15.74
N VAL A 71 -5.42 -18.10 14.48
CA VAL A 71 -4.23 -17.43 13.91
C VAL A 71 -4.70 -16.11 13.31
N THR A 72 -4.70 -15.08 14.12
CA THR A 72 -5.21 -13.75 13.77
C THR A 72 -4.16 -12.67 13.99
N HIS A 73 -4.44 -11.46 13.51
CA HIS A 73 -3.64 -10.27 13.77
C HIS A 73 -4.55 -9.06 14.07
N ILE A 74 -3.98 -8.01 14.63
CA ILE A 74 -4.70 -6.77 14.96
C ILE A 74 -4.30 -5.60 14.05
N PHE A 75 -3.80 -5.89 12.85
CA PHE A 75 -3.21 -4.89 11.96
C PHE A 75 -4.22 -3.81 11.55
N ASN A 76 -5.49 -4.21 11.35
CA ASN A 76 -6.55 -3.27 11.02
C ASN A 76 -6.75 -2.22 12.13
N SER A 77 -6.73 -2.64 13.40
CA SER A 77 -6.79 -1.72 14.54
C SER A 77 -5.58 -0.77 14.59
N TYR A 78 -4.40 -1.24 14.22
CA TYR A 78 -3.20 -0.38 14.11
C TYR A 78 -3.35 0.72 13.06
N MET A 79 -4.16 0.49 12.02
CA MET A 79 -4.37 1.46 10.94
C MET A 79 -5.42 2.53 11.25
N VAL A 80 -6.20 2.38 12.32
CA VAL A 80 -7.31 3.30 12.64
C VAL A 80 -7.29 3.84 14.05
N ASN A 81 -6.58 3.21 14.98
CA ASN A 81 -6.60 3.60 16.38
C ASN A 81 -5.36 4.39 16.78
N VAL A 82 -5.57 5.62 17.22
CA VAL A 82 -4.50 6.56 17.64
C VAL A 82 -3.64 6.02 18.80
N GLN A 83 -4.13 5.04 19.57
CA GLN A 83 -3.39 4.44 20.67
C GLN A 83 -2.27 3.49 20.21
N TYR A 84 -2.31 3.02 18.94
CA TYR A 84 -1.40 2.01 18.43
C TYR A 84 -0.28 2.55 17.53
N GLY A 85 -0.09 3.86 17.39
CA GLY A 85 1.16 4.32 16.84
C GLY A 85 1.20 5.42 15.80
N ASN A 86 0.13 6.00 15.35
CA ASN A 86 0.15 7.17 14.45
C ASN A 86 0.93 6.95 13.13
N TYR A 87 0.72 5.82 12.48
CA TYR A 87 1.36 5.50 11.21
C TYR A 87 0.95 6.49 10.12
N SER A 88 1.95 7.10 9.48
CA SER A 88 1.71 7.99 8.35
C SER A 88 2.92 8.00 7.42
N PHE A 89 2.67 8.20 6.12
CA PHE A 89 3.76 8.37 5.18
C PHE A 89 4.29 9.80 5.22
N ASN A 90 5.53 10.00 4.87
CA ASN A 90 6.07 11.32 4.62
C ASN A 90 5.80 11.77 3.17
N ARG A 91 5.93 13.05 2.91
CA ARG A 91 5.71 13.63 1.59
C ARG A 91 6.70 13.11 0.55
N ASP A 92 7.93 12.88 0.93
CA ASP A 92 8.96 12.39 -0.01
C ASP A 92 8.59 11.02 -0.55
N PHE A 93 8.07 10.12 0.29
CA PHE A 93 7.54 8.85 -0.16
C PHE A 93 6.33 9.04 -1.10
N VAL A 94 5.38 9.90 -0.77
CA VAL A 94 4.22 10.19 -1.62
C VAL A 94 4.65 10.79 -2.96
N ASN A 95 5.69 11.60 -2.99
CA ASN A 95 6.24 12.18 -4.22
C ASN A 95 6.93 11.14 -5.12
N THR A 96 7.30 9.96 -4.61
CA THR A 96 7.84 8.87 -5.46
C THR A 96 6.83 8.30 -6.43
N TYR A 97 5.54 8.40 -6.14
CA TYR A 97 4.50 8.04 -7.10
C TYR A 97 4.47 9.04 -8.24
N LEU A 98 4.51 8.55 -9.46
CA LEU A 98 4.51 9.38 -10.66
C LEU A 98 3.10 9.89 -11.01
N MET A 99 3.01 10.82 -11.92
CA MET A 99 1.77 11.11 -12.62
C MET A 99 1.38 9.93 -13.52
N SER A 100 0.14 9.87 -13.98
CA SER A 100 -0.34 8.81 -14.88
C SER A 100 0.38 8.77 -16.24
N ASP A 101 1.02 9.86 -16.62
CA ASP A 101 1.85 9.98 -17.82
C ASP A 101 3.34 9.65 -17.58
N GLY A 102 3.70 9.21 -16.37
CA GLY A 102 5.07 8.89 -15.97
C GLY A 102 5.91 10.09 -15.52
N THR A 103 5.38 11.31 -15.56
CA THR A 103 6.11 12.51 -15.11
C THR A 103 6.20 12.53 -13.58
N PRO A 104 7.34 12.90 -12.97
CA PRO A 104 7.41 13.16 -11.53
C PRO A 104 6.45 14.27 -11.10
N PHE A 105 5.74 14.07 -9.98
CA PHE A 105 4.80 15.06 -9.45
C PHE A 105 5.45 16.42 -9.21
N THR A 106 6.63 16.43 -8.63
CA THR A 106 7.40 17.64 -8.33
C THR A 106 7.87 18.40 -9.58
N THR A 107 7.96 17.70 -10.72
CA THR A 107 8.24 18.33 -12.03
C THR A 107 6.98 18.91 -12.64
N LYS A 108 5.84 18.21 -12.49
CA LYS A 108 4.54 18.67 -13.00
C LYS A 108 4.04 19.92 -12.27
N PHE A 109 4.29 19.99 -10.97
CA PHE A 109 3.85 21.09 -10.10
C PHE A 109 5.07 21.74 -9.44
N ALA A 110 5.57 22.83 -10.01
CA ALA A 110 6.72 23.54 -9.46
C ALA A 110 6.53 23.98 -8.00
N ASN A 111 5.28 24.34 -7.63
CA ASN A 111 4.88 24.72 -6.27
C ASN A 111 4.15 23.58 -5.55
N TYR A 112 4.64 22.35 -5.68
CA TYR A 112 3.97 21.15 -5.14
C TYR A 112 3.67 21.22 -3.64
N ASN A 113 4.39 22.02 -2.87
CA ASN A 113 4.13 22.24 -1.44
C ASN A 113 2.85 23.03 -1.15
N SER A 114 2.33 23.75 -2.13
CA SER A 114 1.12 24.58 -2.02
C SER A 114 -0.09 23.96 -2.73
N VAL A 115 0.06 22.76 -3.30
CA VAL A 115 -1.03 22.06 -3.97
C VAL A 115 -1.98 21.49 -2.93
N ASP A 116 -3.28 21.65 -3.15
CA ASP A 116 -4.29 21.04 -2.28
C ASP A 116 -4.30 19.52 -2.40
N PHE A 117 -4.76 18.84 -1.36
CA PHE A 117 -4.68 17.37 -1.25
C PHE A 117 -5.48 16.64 -2.34
N LYS A 118 -6.59 17.21 -2.80
CA LYS A 118 -7.37 16.63 -3.89
C LYS A 118 -6.59 16.65 -5.20
N THR A 119 -6.00 17.79 -5.52
CA THR A 119 -5.13 17.94 -6.70
C THR A 119 -3.91 17.05 -6.61
N GLU A 120 -3.29 16.93 -5.41
CA GLU A 120 -2.15 16.04 -5.17
C GLU A 120 -2.47 14.57 -5.44
N CYS A 121 -3.70 14.13 -5.20
CA CYS A 121 -4.14 12.75 -5.47
C CYS A 121 -4.67 12.53 -6.90
N THR A 122 -4.84 13.59 -7.70
CA THR A 122 -5.50 13.51 -9.02
C THR A 122 -4.49 13.26 -10.14
N GLY A 123 -4.83 12.36 -11.07
CA GLY A 123 -3.99 12.07 -12.24
C GLY A 123 -2.64 11.43 -11.91
N ARG A 124 -2.54 10.76 -10.77
CA ARG A 124 -1.35 10.04 -10.30
C ARG A 124 -1.39 8.57 -10.70
N ASP A 125 -0.28 7.88 -10.50
CA ASP A 125 -0.24 6.42 -10.48
C ASP A 125 -1.37 5.90 -9.58
N LEU A 126 -2.17 4.99 -10.08
CA LEU A 126 -3.35 4.46 -9.38
C LEU A 126 -3.01 3.80 -8.04
N ARG A 127 -1.76 3.36 -7.85
CA ARG A 127 -1.30 2.78 -6.58
C ARG A 127 -1.25 3.81 -5.45
N LEU A 128 -1.12 5.11 -5.75
CA LEU A 128 -1.15 6.14 -4.71
C LEU A 128 -2.49 6.13 -3.98
N THR A 129 -3.61 6.21 -4.72
CA THR A 129 -4.96 6.22 -4.13
C THR A 129 -5.36 4.88 -3.53
N GLN A 130 -4.61 3.82 -3.81
CA GLN A 130 -4.75 2.50 -3.19
C GLN A 130 -3.84 2.33 -1.96
N THR A 131 -2.96 3.30 -1.70
CA THR A 131 -2.01 3.25 -0.57
C THR A 131 -2.38 4.22 0.54
N ILE A 132 -2.91 5.41 0.20
CA ILE A 132 -3.28 6.43 1.18
C ILE A 132 -4.77 6.78 1.12
N ARG A 133 -5.33 7.24 2.25
CA ARG A 133 -6.66 7.85 2.26
C ARG A 133 -6.63 9.09 1.36
N HIS A 134 -7.49 9.07 0.37
CA HIS A 134 -7.62 10.17 -0.59
C HIS A 134 -9.05 10.75 -0.56
N PRO A 135 -9.28 11.95 -1.09
CA PRO A 135 -10.63 12.48 -1.23
C PRO A 135 -11.53 11.51 -2.01
N GLY A 136 -12.66 11.14 -1.44
CA GLY A 136 -13.59 10.18 -2.00
C GLY A 136 -13.37 8.72 -1.55
N PHE A 137 -12.33 8.43 -0.76
CA PHE A 137 -12.19 7.10 -0.17
C PHE A 137 -13.33 6.80 0.81
N THR A 138 -13.94 5.63 0.65
CA THR A 138 -15.07 5.18 1.49
C THR A 138 -14.82 3.79 2.03
N ARG A 139 -15.43 3.48 3.17
CA ARG A 139 -15.49 2.14 3.75
C ARG A 139 -16.92 1.73 4.02
N ASN A 140 -17.17 0.43 4.14
CA ASN A 140 -18.47 -0.09 4.53
C ASN A 140 -18.62 -0.06 6.05
N LYS A 141 -19.74 0.46 6.51
CA LYS A 141 -20.13 0.42 7.91
C LYS A 141 -21.60 0.00 8.00
N ASN A 142 -21.86 -1.18 8.54
CA ASN A 142 -23.22 -1.74 8.66
C ASN A 142 -23.99 -1.73 7.32
N GLY A 143 -23.31 -2.11 6.22
CA GLY A 143 -23.92 -2.16 4.88
C GLY A 143 -23.99 -0.84 4.12
N ALA A 144 -23.62 0.28 4.74
CA ALA A 144 -23.57 1.58 4.08
C ALA A 144 -22.13 2.01 3.79
N LYS A 145 -21.91 2.64 2.62
CA LYS A 145 -20.65 3.31 2.31
C LYS A 145 -20.55 4.63 3.06
N VAL A 146 -19.54 4.78 3.90
CA VAL A 146 -19.25 6.01 4.65
C VAL A 146 -17.94 6.60 4.20
N ALA A 147 -17.89 7.92 4.09
CA ALA A 147 -16.65 8.63 3.77
C ALA A 147 -15.62 8.40 4.89
N PHE A 148 -14.37 8.22 4.49
CA PHE A 148 -13.27 7.98 5.41
C PHE A 148 -12.13 8.96 5.12
N ALA A 149 -12.29 10.17 5.61
CA ALA A 149 -11.32 11.23 5.46
C ALA A 149 -10.01 10.94 6.24
N PRO A 150 -8.87 11.49 5.82
CA PRO A 150 -7.66 11.43 6.63
C PRO A 150 -7.90 12.00 8.03
N ASP A 151 -7.40 11.29 9.04
CA ASP A 151 -7.47 11.70 10.43
C ASP A 151 -6.11 12.24 10.86
N LEU A 152 -6.00 13.54 11.06
CA LEU A 152 -4.78 14.21 11.51
C LEU A 152 -4.44 13.89 12.97
N GLY A 153 -5.40 13.42 13.75
CA GLY A 153 -5.14 12.87 15.09
C GLY A 153 -4.29 11.62 15.01
N PHE A 154 -4.52 10.80 14.00
CA PHE A 154 -3.78 9.57 13.72
C PHE A 154 -2.59 9.81 12.79
N ALA A 155 -2.81 10.31 11.58
CA ALA A 155 -1.79 10.51 10.57
C ALA A 155 -1.28 11.97 10.57
N LYS A 156 -0.26 12.24 11.37
CA LYS A 156 0.26 13.61 11.60
C LYS A 156 0.72 14.32 10.32
N THR A 157 1.11 13.58 9.30
CA THR A 157 1.50 14.15 8.00
C THR A 157 0.32 14.37 7.05
N GLY A 158 -0.88 13.87 7.38
CA GLY A 158 -2.04 13.84 6.50
C GLY A 158 -2.08 12.63 5.54
N TYR A 159 -0.98 11.91 5.34
CA TYR A 159 -0.91 10.75 4.44
C TYR A 159 -1.18 9.45 5.19
N HIS A 160 -2.45 9.22 5.47
CA HIS A 160 -2.92 8.09 6.24
C HIS A 160 -2.91 6.80 5.39
N PRO A 161 -2.19 5.73 5.79
CA PRO A 161 -2.13 4.49 5.02
C PRO A 161 -3.46 3.74 5.04
N ILE A 162 -3.79 3.10 3.90
CA ILE A 162 -4.98 2.25 3.76
C ILE A 162 -4.65 0.87 3.17
N LYS A 163 -3.41 0.61 2.82
CA LYS A 163 -3.00 -0.57 2.06
C LYS A 163 -3.43 -1.88 2.71
N TRP A 164 -3.44 -1.94 4.05
CA TRP A 164 -3.85 -3.12 4.83
C TRP A 164 -5.13 -2.88 5.62
N LEU A 165 -5.85 -1.82 5.34
CA LEU A 165 -7.06 -1.46 6.04
C LEU A 165 -8.25 -2.17 5.39
N SER A 166 -8.99 -2.97 6.14
CA SER A 166 -10.21 -3.62 5.67
C SER A 166 -11.23 -2.58 5.16
N ASP A 167 -11.97 -2.93 4.12
CA ASP A 167 -13.11 -2.14 3.67
C ASP A 167 -14.30 -2.19 4.63
N ASP A 168 -14.34 -3.20 5.49
CA ASP A 168 -15.35 -3.30 6.53
C ASP A 168 -14.89 -2.61 7.82
N ALA A 169 -15.51 -1.49 8.16
CA ALA A 169 -15.20 -0.72 9.35
C ALA A 169 -15.59 -1.43 10.66
N THR A 170 -16.38 -2.49 10.61
CA THR A 170 -16.68 -3.30 11.80
C THR A 170 -15.47 -4.09 12.28
N MET A 171 -14.49 -4.30 11.39
CA MET A 171 -13.22 -4.97 11.71
C MET A 171 -12.25 -4.09 12.52
N ASP A 172 -12.55 -2.82 12.74
CA ASP A 172 -11.63 -1.88 13.40
C ASP A 172 -11.39 -2.21 14.88
N THR A 173 -12.32 -2.90 15.52
CA THR A 173 -12.25 -3.28 16.94
C THR A 173 -11.94 -4.74 17.18
N ASN A 174 -11.90 -5.55 16.11
CA ASN A 174 -11.74 -7.00 16.19
C ASN A 174 -10.35 -7.44 15.73
N THR A 175 -9.92 -8.60 16.20
CA THR A 175 -8.80 -9.32 15.60
C THR A 175 -9.23 -9.76 14.20
N SER A 176 -8.48 -9.33 13.18
CA SER A 176 -8.73 -9.75 11.80
C SER A 176 -8.03 -11.08 11.52
N PRO A 177 -8.63 -11.95 10.71
CA PRO A 177 -7.94 -13.15 10.24
C PRO A 177 -6.78 -12.79 9.32
#